data_e4c496e6408e14addbddad9ffa86d56d
#
_entry.id   e4c496e6408e14addbddad9ffa86d56d
#
_cell.length_a   1.000
_cell.length_b   1.000
_cell.length_c   1.000
_cell.angle_alpha   90.00
_cell.angle_beta   90.00
_cell.angle_gamma   90.00
#
_symmetry.space_group_name_H-M   'P 1'
#
loop_
_entity.id
_entity.type
_entity.pdbx_description
1 polymer ?
#
loop_
_entity_poly.entity_id
_entity_poly.type
_entity_poly.pdbx_seq_one_letter_code
_entity_poly.pdbx_strand_id
1 'polypeptide(L)'
;GILSLKEATKAIKDKKIDVLVTAPINKDLSFSESFKYTGHTDFLKNYFRISPLMVMISKELKIALLTDHIPIKDVSNAINQDIVEQKIKALETSLINDFQIKKPKIAVLAVNPHAGDNGVIGNEDQSIITPAINSFKGTTSSINGPFSADTFFVNENYKKYDGIIASYHDQGLIPFKTISFGKGVNFTAGLPVVRTSPDHGTGFDIAGKGIADHTSFTNAINLGLQVFKLRNNLD
;
A
#
# COMPACT_ATOMS: atom_id res chain seq x y z
N GLY A 1 9.21 -21.17 -4.74
CA GLY A 1 8.42 -20.00 -4.29
C GLY A 1 7.00 -20.36 -3.86
N ILE A 2 6.18 -21.01 -4.73
CA ILE A 2 4.76 -21.32 -4.45
C ILE A 2 4.59 -22.24 -3.24
N LEU A 3 5.31 -23.35 -3.19
CA LEU A 3 5.26 -24.27 -2.04
C LEU A 3 5.66 -23.58 -0.74
N SER A 4 6.74 -22.81 -0.76
CA SER A 4 7.19 -22.02 0.40
C SER A 4 6.13 -21.02 0.85
N LEU A 5 5.45 -20.34 -0.08
CA LEU A 5 4.36 -19.41 0.24
C LEU A 5 3.18 -20.14 0.90
N LYS A 6 2.76 -21.27 0.36
CA LYS A 6 1.64 -22.06 0.92
C LYS A 6 1.96 -22.56 2.33
N GLU A 7 3.14 -23.14 2.54
CA GLU A 7 3.56 -23.65 3.85
C GLU A 7 3.76 -22.51 4.87
N ALA A 8 4.39 -21.39 4.48
CA ALA A 8 4.56 -20.24 5.36
C ALA A 8 3.19 -19.62 5.73
N THR A 9 2.25 -19.53 4.78
CA THR A 9 0.90 -19.03 5.05
C THR A 9 0.12 -19.95 6.00
N LYS A 10 0.29 -21.26 5.88
CA LYS A 10 -0.26 -22.21 6.84
C LYS A 10 0.38 -22.05 8.22
N ALA A 11 1.71 -21.94 8.27
CA ALA A 11 2.45 -21.79 9.52
C ALA A 11 2.05 -20.51 10.29
N ILE A 12 1.86 -19.38 9.58
CA ILE A 12 1.44 -18.12 10.23
C ILE A 12 -0.02 -18.20 10.69
N LYS A 13 -0.91 -18.85 9.92
CA LYS A 13 -2.29 -19.08 10.33
C LYS A 13 -2.36 -19.95 11.59
N ASP A 14 -1.52 -20.98 11.65
CA ASP A 14 -1.42 -21.91 12.78
C ASP A 14 -0.62 -21.32 13.97
N LYS A 15 -0.24 -20.02 13.90
CA LYS A 15 0.55 -19.30 14.92
C LYS A 15 1.89 -19.96 15.24
N LYS A 16 2.50 -20.65 14.28
CA LYS A 16 3.87 -21.21 14.40
C LYS A 16 4.96 -20.21 14.06
N ILE A 17 4.58 -19.15 13.34
CA ILE A 17 5.41 -17.99 13.02
C ILE A 17 4.58 -16.72 13.22
N ASP A 18 5.24 -15.62 13.52
CA ASP A 18 4.59 -14.35 13.89
C ASP A 18 4.55 -13.34 12.73
N VAL A 19 5.55 -13.39 11.85
CA VAL A 19 5.73 -12.46 10.74
C VAL A 19 6.05 -13.23 9.47
N LEU A 20 5.42 -12.85 8.37
CA LEU A 20 5.70 -13.37 7.03
C LEU A 20 6.41 -12.32 6.18
N VAL A 21 7.68 -12.53 5.85
CA VAL A 21 8.41 -11.72 4.89
C VAL A 21 8.56 -12.51 3.59
N THR A 22 8.03 -11.98 2.49
CA THR A 22 8.05 -12.68 1.20
C THR A 22 9.06 -12.05 0.26
N ALA A 23 9.93 -12.85 -0.33
CA ALA A 23 10.78 -12.44 -1.45
C ALA A 23 9.96 -12.37 -2.75
N PRO A 24 10.41 -11.60 -3.77
CA PRO A 24 9.73 -11.53 -5.06
C PRO A 24 9.60 -12.90 -5.74
N ILE A 25 8.49 -13.08 -6.48
CA ILE A 25 8.31 -14.23 -7.38
C ILE A 25 8.11 -13.76 -8.82
N ASN A 26 8.54 -14.56 -9.78
CA ASN A 26 8.20 -14.34 -11.17
C ASN A 26 6.74 -14.74 -11.38
N LYS A 27 5.89 -13.76 -11.72
CA LYS A 27 4.45 -13.96 -11.84
C LYS A 27 4.09 -14.91 -13.00
N ASP A 28 4.74 -14.77 -14.15
CA ASP A 28 4.47 -15.56 -15.33
C ASP A 28 4.82 -17.03 -15.10
N LEU A 29 6.00 -17.31 -14.53
CA LEU A 29 6.45 -18.67 -14.20
C LEU A 29 5.70 -19.27 -13.01
N SER A 30 5.08 -18.46 -12.19
CA SER A 30 4.32 -18.92 -11.01
C SER A 30 2.88 -19.27 -11.34
N PHE A 31 2.32 -18.72 -12.41
CA PHE A 31 0.95 -19.03 -12.82
C PHE A 31 0.86 -20.46 -13.37
N SER A 32 0.03 -21.28 -12.75
CA SER A 32 -0.13 -22.69 -13.08
C SER A 32 -1.52 -23.19 -12.67
N GLU A 33 -1.88 -24.39 -13.06
CA GLU A 33 -3.15 -25.02 -12.60
C GLU A 33 -3.26 -25.09 -11.07
N SER A 34 -2.14 -25.26 -10.39
CA SER A 34 -2.07 -25.34 -8.92
C SER A 34 -1.95 -23.98 -8.23
N PHE A 35 -1.73 -22.88 -9.00
CA PHE A 35 -1.58 -21.52 -8.47
C PHE A 35 -2.12 -20.50 -9.48
N LYS A 36 -3.42 -20.24 -9.44
CA LYS A 36 -4.15 -19.33 -10.34
C LYS A 36 -4.24 -17.90 -9.79
N TYR A 37 -3.21 -17.42 -9.07
CA TYR A 37 -3.15 -16.10 -8.47
C TYR A 37 -2.13 -15.23 -9.17
N THR A 38 -2.41 -13.95 -9.27
CA THR A 38 -1.54 -12.96 -9.92
C THR A 38 -0.31 -12.57 -9.08
N GLY A 39 -0.23 -13.08 -7.85
CA GLY A 39 0.89 -12.83 -6.93
C GLY A 39 0.54 -13.13 -5.48
N HIS A 40 1.46 -12.77 -4.58
CA HIS A 40 1.32 -13.01 -3.14
C HIS A 40 0.07 -12.37 -2.54
N THR A 41 -0.19 -11.10 -2.87
CA THR A 41 -1.33 -10.36 -2.29
C THR A 41 -2.66 -10.97 -2.70
N ASP A 42 -2.81 -11.38 -3.97
CA ASP A 42 -4.00 -12.03 -4.47
C ASP A 42 -4.21 -13.41 -3.82
N PHE A 43 -3.14 -14.19 -3.68
CA PHE A 43 -3.18 -15.45 -2.93
C PHE A 43 -3.62 -15.24 -1.47
N LEU A 44 -3.02 -14.28 -0.76
CA LEU A 44 -3.35 -14.01 0.64
C LEU A 44 -4.77 -13.46 0.82
N LYS A 45 -5.24 -12.60 -0.10
CA LYS A 45 -6.63 -12.13 -0.17
C LYS A 45 -7.61 -13.30 -0.19
N ASN A 46 -7.38 -14.25 -1.07
CA ASN A 46 -8.23 -15.45 -1.22
C ASN A 46 -8.11 -16.39 -0.01
N TYR A 47 -6.89 -16.61 0.48
CA TYR A 47 -6.63 -17.51 1.61
C TYR A 47 -7.30 -17.03 2.91
N PHE A 48 -7.20 -15.73 3.22
CA PHE A 48 -7.81 -15.14 4.41
C PHE A 48 -9.23 -14.60 4.18
N ARG A 49 -9.74 -14.61 2.94
CA ARG A 49 -11.07 -14.13 2.54
C ARG A 49 -11.31 -12.66 2.95
N ILE A 50 -10.34 -11.81 2.70
CA ILE A 50 -10.38 -10.38 3.01
C ILE A 50 -9.91 -9.57 1.82
N SER A 51 -10.16 -8.24 1.84
CA SER A 51 -9.65 -7.31 0.84
C SER A 51 -8.51 -6.49 1.44
N PRO A 52 -7.24 -6.93 1.30
CA PRO A 52 -6.11 -6.22 1.87
C PRO A 52 -5.81 -4.93 1.10
N LEU A 53 -5.17 -3.97 1.79
CA LEU A 53 -4.66 -2.75 1.20
C LEU A 53 -3.14 -2.84 1.06
N MET A 54 -2.62 -2.62 -0.16
CA MET A 54 -1.19 -2.44 -0.37
C MET A 54 -0.78 -1.05 0.10
N VAL A 55 0.20 -0.99 0.99
CA VAL A 55 0.79 0.25 1.48
C VAL A 55 2.29 0.21 1.27
N MET A 56 2.81 1.14 0.49
CA MET A 56 4.24 1.34 0.33
C MET A 56 4.76 2.19 1.48
N ILE A 57 5.77 1.69 2.19
CA ILE A 57 6.26 2.29 3.45
C ILE A 57 7.76 2.55 3.35
N SER A 58 8.15 3.75 3.71
CA SER A 58 9.53 4.13 4.00
C SER A 58 9.58 4.89 5.33
N LYS A 59 10.78 5.30 5.74
CA LYS A 59 10.94 6.18 6.91
C LYS A 59 10.16 7.49 6.74
N GLU A 60 10.10 8.01 5.51
CA GLU A 60 9.58 9.35 5.22
C GLU A 60 8.07 9.37 4.94
N LEU A 61 7.51 8.29 4.39
CA LEU A 61 6.11 8.29 3.97
C LEU A 61 5.49 6.89 3.86
N LYS A 62 4.16 6.86 3.94
CA LYS A 62 3.32 5.69 3.71
C LYS A 62 2.30 6.05 2.63
N ILE A 63 2.31 5.31 1.52
CA ILE A 63 1.42 5.55 0.37
C ILE A 63 0.58 4.31 0.09
N ALA A 64 -0.73 4.48 0.08
CA ALA A 64 -1.70 3.52 -0.42
C ALA A 64 -2.28 3.96 -1.77
N LEU A 65 -2.90 3.04 -2.49
CA LEU A 65 -3.44 3.28 -3.83
C LEU A 65 -4.95 3.01 -3.87
N LEU A 66 -5.71 3.87 -4.55
CA LEU A 66 -7.11 3.59 -4.88
C LEU A 66 -7.18 2.47 -5.92
N THR A 67 -6.39 2.60 -6.99
CA THR A 67 -6.22 1.58 -8.03
C THR A 67 -4.75 1.22 -8.15
N ASP A 68 -4.45 -0.07 -8.31
CA ASP A 68 -3.06 -0.55 -8.39
C ASP A 68 -2.70 -1.06 -9.80
N HIS A 69 -2.94 -2.31 -10.13
CA HIS A 69 -2.47 -2.94 -11.38
C HIS A 69 -3.57 -2.97 -12.46
N ILE A 70 -4.07 -1.82 -12.85
CA ILE A 70 -5.04 -1.67 -13.96
C ILE A 70 -4.48 -0.73 -15.04
N PRO A 71 -4.93 -0.84 -16.30
CA PRO A 71 -4.55 0.10 -17.37
C PRO A 71 -4.96 1.53 -17.01
N ILE A 72 -4.13 2.50 -17.38
CA ILE A 72 -4.38 3.92 -17.06
C ILE A 72 -5.75 4.41 -17.60
N LYS A 73 -6.18 3.92 -18.75
CA LYS A 73 -7.49 4.26 -19.34
C LYS A 73 -8.69 3.83 -18.48
N ASP A 74 -8.52 2.87 -17.59
CA ASP A 74 -9.58 2.31 -16.77
C ASP A 74 -9.61 2.93 -15.36
N VAL A 75 -8.63 3.77 -15.01
CA VAL A 75 -8.45 4.34 -13.65
C VAL A 75 -9.67 5.17 -13.24
N SER A 76 -10.09 6.13 -14.04
CA SER A 76 -11.23 7.00 -13.71
C SER A 76 -12.52 6.19 -13.52
N ASN A 77 -12.77 5.21 -14.39
CA ASN A 77 -13.95 4.34 -14.30
C ASN A 77 -13.93 3.38 -13.12
N ALA A 78 -12.74 3.03 -12.62
CA ALA A 78 -12.59 2.13 -11.46
C ALA A 78 -12.77 2.86 -10.12
N ILE A 79 -12.71 4.19 -10.10
CA ILE A 79 -12.83 5.00 -8.88
C ILE A 79 -14.31 5.41 -8.69
N ASN A 80 -14.87 5.02 -7.55
CA ASN A 80 -16.17 5.46 -7.08
C ASN A 80 -16.10 5.78 -5.58
N GLN A 81 -17.13 6.42 -5.04
CA GLN A 81 -17.15 6.88 -3.65
C GLN A 81 -16.93 5.73 -2.66
N ASP A 82 -17.58 4.60 -2.85
CA ASP A 82 -17.46 3.43 -1.93
C ASP A 82 -16.02 2.89 -1.88
N ILE A 83 -15.34 2.80 -3.03
CA ILE A 83 -13.94 2.37 -3.10
C ILE A 83 -13.03 3.36 -2.38
N VAL A 84 -13.22 4.66 -2.58
CA VAL A 84 -12.43 5.70 -1.89
C VAL A 84 -12.63 5.60 -0.39
N GLU A 85 -13.86 5.50 0.09
CA GLU A 85 -14.18 5.37 1.51
C GLU A 85 -13.59 4.10 2.12
N GLN A 86 -13.72 2.96 1.44
CA GLN A 86 -13.13 1.69 1.87
C GLN A 86 -11.60 1.78 2.00
N LYS A 87 -10.93 2.41 1.01
CA LYS A 87 -9.46 2.55 1.03
C LYS A 87 -8.99 3.52 2.12
N ILE A 88 -9.70 4.65 2.32
CA ILE A 88 -9.45 5.58 3.43
C ILE A 88 -9.58 4.83 4.76
N LYS A 89 -10.68 4.10 4.95
CA LYS A 89 -10.95 3.36 6.19
C LYS A 89 -9.91 2.27 6.45
N ALA A 90 -9.50 1.55 5.41
CA ALA A 90 -8.47 0.52 5.52
C ALA A 90 -7.11 1.12 5.92
N LEU A 91 -6.71 2.26 5.32
CA LEU A 91 -5.47 2.95 5.69
C LEU A 91 -5.57 3.52 7.11
N GLU A 92 -6.67 4.19 7.47
CA GLU A 92 -6.92 4.70 8.82
C GLU A 92 -6.78 3.59 9.86
N THR A 93 -7.45 2.47 9.64
CA THR A 93 -7.41 1.31 10.55
C THR A 93 -5.99 0.77 10.71
N SER A 94 -5.24 0.70 9.62
CA SER A 94 -3.84 0.27 9.66
C SER A 94 -2.96 1.27 10.42
N LEU A 95 -3.10 2.58 10.18
CA LEU A 95 -2.34 3.61 10.89
C LEU A 95 -2.58 3.54 12.40
N ILE A 96 -3.82 3.28 12.82
CA ILE A 96 -4.17 3.12 14.23
C ILE A 96 -3.62 1.82 14.82
N ASN A 97 -3.90 0.69 14.18
CA ASN A 97 -3.63 -0.62 14.76
C ASN A 97 -2.19 -1.10 14.55
N ASP A 98 -1.62 -0.83 13.37
CA ASP A 98 -0.30 -1.33 12.98
C ASP A 98 0.83 -0.36 13.34
N PHE A 99 0.51 0.94 13.45
CA PHE A 99 1.49 2.01 13.73
C PHE A 99 1.19 2.80 15.00
N GLN A 100 0.09 2.46 15.73
CA GLN A 100 -0.31 3.09 16.99
C GLN A 100 -0.52 4.61 16.90
N ILE A 101 -0.92 5.12 15.73
CA ILE A 101 -1.21 6.54 15.49
C ILE A 101 -2.66 6.81 15.88
N LYS A 102 -2.91 7.38 17.05
CA LYS A 102 -4.26 7.55 17.62
C LYS A 102 -5.17 8.47 16.81
N LYS A 103 -4.61 9.48 16.13
CA LYS A 103 -5.35 10.48 15.34
C LYS A 103 -4.66 10.69 13.99
N PRO A 104 -4.78 9.72 13.07
CA PRO A 104 -4.07 9.79 11.79
C PRO A 104 -4.51 11.00 10.95
N LYS A 105 -3.53 11.60 10.28
CA LYS A 105 -3.73 12.59 9.23
C LYS A 105 -3.49 11.93 7.89
N ILE A 106 -4.52 11.82 7.07
CA ILE A 106 -4.46 11.18 5.76
C ILE A 106 -4.68 12.23 4.67
N ALA A 107 -3.78 12.25 3.69
CA ALA A 107 -3.94 13.02 2.47
C ALA A 107 -4.50 12.14 1.36
N VAL A 108 -5.48 12.66 0.60
CA VAL A 108 -6.02 12.01 -0.60
C VAL A 108 -5.61 12.86 -1.79
N LEU A 109 -4.91 12.24 -2.75
CA LEU A 109 -4.52 12.91 -3.98
C LEU A 109 -5.67 12.91 -4.98
N ALA A 110 -5.74 13.96 -5.77
CA ALA A 110 -6.73 14.13 -6.82
C ALA A 110 -6.54 13.07 -7.94
N VAL A 111 -7.63 12.75 -8.62
CA VAL A 111 -7.61 11.93 -9.84
C VAL A 111 -7.09 12.75 -11.02
N ASN A 112 -7.61 13.97 -11.15
CA ASN A 112 -7.31 14.85 -12.27
C ASN A 112 -6.20 15.88 -11.95
N PRO A 113 -5.51 16.40 -12.98
CA PRO A 113 -4.62 17.54 -12.79
C PRO A 113 -5.37 18.71 -12.12
N HIS A 114 -4.65 19.40 -11.21
CA HIS A 114 -5.19 20.56 -10.46
C HIS A 114 -6.53 20.27 -9.74
N ALA A 115 -6.74 19.01 -9.31
CA ALA A 115 -7.98 18.55 -8.67
C ALA A 115 -9.24 18.88 -9.52
N GLY A 116 -9.11 18.75 -10.84
CA GLY A 116 -10.17 18.97 -11.80
C GLY A 116 -10.47 20.43 -12.14
N ASP A 117 -9.75 21.39 -11.54
CA ASP A 117 -9.92 22.84 -11.79
C ASP A 117 -11.39 23.27 -11.85
N ASN A 118 -12.14 23.01 -10.78
CA ASN A 118 -13.58 23.27 -10.67
C ASN A 118 -14.43 22.61 -11.78
N GLY A 119 -14.02 21.45 -12.27
CA GLY A 119 -14.73 20.68 -13.29
C GLY A 119 -14.30 20.96 -14.73
N VAL A 120 -13.37 21.89 -14.95
CA VAL A 120 -12.85 22.21 -16.30
C VAL A 120 -12.00 21.05 -16.86
N ILE A 121 -11.26 20.32 -15.99
CA ILE A 121 -10.36 19.22 -16.36
C ILE A 121 -10.93 17.85 -15.97
N GLY A 122 -12.14 17.80 -15.42
CA GLY A 122 -12.83 16.59 -14.98
C GLY A 122 -13.58 16.82 -13.68
N ASN A 123 -14.59 16.01 -13.44
CA ASN A 123 -15.50 16.19 -12.30
C ASN A 123 -15.29 15.16 -11.19
N GLU A 124 -14.47 14.14 -11.38
CA GLU A 124 -14.31 13.01 -10.46
C GLU A 124 -13.86 13.47 -9.06
N ASP A 125 -13.02 14.50 -9.00
CA ASP A 125 -12.54 15.03 -7.72
C ASP A 125 -13.65 15.72 -6.92
N GLN A 126 -14.59 16.37 -7.59
CA GLN A 126 -15.72 17.03 -6.95
C GLN A 126 -16.88 16.06 -6.68
N SER A 127 -17.16 15.16 -7.62
CA SER A 127 -18.32 14.26 -7.55
C SER A 127 -18.07 12.96 -6.79
N ILE A 128 -16.81 12.55 -6.63
CA ILE A 128 -16.45 11.28 -6.01
C ILE A 128 -15.50 11.49 -4.81
N ILE A 129 -14.32 12.11 -5.05
CA ILE A 129 -13.28 12.19 -4.01
C ILE A 129 -13.72 13.10 -2.86
N THR A 130 -14.23 14.29 -3.15
CA THR A 130 -14.67 15.25 -2.13
C THR A 130 -15.83 14.71 -1.27
N PRO A 131 -16.90 14.11 -1.80
CA PRO A 131 -17.93 13.46 -0.99
C PRO A 131 -17.39 12.34 -0.10
N ALA A 132 -16.52 11.48 -0.64
CA ALA A 132 -15.87 10.41 0.14
C ALA A 132 -15.04 10.95 1.31
N ILE A 133 -14.25 12.01 1.10
CA ILE A 133 -13.52 12.68 2.19
C ILE A 133 -14.47 13.26 3.23
N ASN A 134 -15.56 13.88 2.78
CA ASN A 134 -16.54 14.53 3.65
C ASN A 134 -17.29 13.53 4.55
N SER A 135 -17.43 12.26 4.15
CA SER A 135 -18.08 11.22 4.97
C SER A 135 -17.28 10.93 6.27
N PHE A 136 -15.99 11.31 6.32
CA PHE A 136 -15.15 11.17 7.52
C PHE A 136 -15.15 12.42 8.43
N LYS A 137 -15.92 13.45 8.10
CA LYS A 137 -16.04 14.63 8.99
C LYS A 137 -16.63 14.24 10.34
N GLY A 138 -15.99 14.68 11.43
CA GLY A 138 -16.41 14.36 12.79
C GLY A 138 -15.83 13.06 13.35
N THR A 139 -15.03 12.30 12.58
CA THR A 139 -14.24 11.19 13.10
C THR A 139 -12.98 11.71 13.81
N THR A 140 -12.28 10.81 14.50
CA THR A 140 -11.01 11.16 15.20
C THR A 140 -9.86 11.44 14.27
N SER A 141 -9.91 10.93 13.05
CA SER A 141 -8.87 11.10 12.02
C SER A 141 -9.12 12.35 11.18
N SER A 142 -8.07 12.94 10.65
CA SER A 142 -8.14 14.09 9.75
C SER A 142 -7.88 13.64 8.31
N ILE A 143 -8.94 13.61 7.49
CA ILE A 143 -8.85 13.25 6.07
C ILE A 143 -8.89 14.54 5.26
N ASN A 144 -7.87 14.80 4.46
CA ASN A 144 -7.70 16.05 3.73
C ASN A 144 -7.47 15.79 2.24
N GLY A 145 -7.97 16.68 1.40
CA GLY A 145 -7.85 16.62 -0.06
C GLY A 145 -9.15 17.05 -0.75
N PRO A 146 -9.31 16.78 -2.05
CA PRO A 146 -8.28 16.23 -2.93
C PRO A 146 -7.13 17.21 -3.16
N PHE A 147 -5.89 16.72 -3.11
CA PHE A 147 -4.71 17.52 -3.37
C PHE A 147 -4.19 17.29 -4.79
N SER A 148 -3.80 18.35 -5.47
CA SER A 148 -3.12 18.28 -6.75
C SER A 148 -1.79 17.51 -6.60
N ALA A 149 -1.65 16.38 -7.31
CA ALA A 149 -0.56 15.43 -7.09
C ALA A 149 0.82 16.00 -7.46
N ASP A 150 0.89 16.84 -8.49
CA ASP A 150 2.12 17.48 -8.98
C ASP A 150 2.75 18.42 -7.95
N THR A 151 1.94 19.09 -7.14
CA THR A 151 2.40 20.05 -6.13
C THR A 151 2.46 19.48 -4.71
N PHE A 152 1.78 18.37 -4.45
CA PHE A 152 1.67 17.80 -3.11
C PHE A 152 3.01 17.42 -2.48
N PHE A 153 3.94 16.89 -3.27
CA PHE A 153 5.25 16.47 -2.79
C PHE A 153 6.27 17.61 -2.72
N VAL A 154 5.95 18.78 -3.25
CA VAL A 154 6.81 19.97 -3.19
C VAL A 154 6.92 20.46 -1.74
N ASN A 155 8.11 20.98 -1.38
CA ASN A 155 8.38 21.50 -0.03
C ASN A 155 8.05 20.53 1.11
N GLU A 156 8.19 19.21 0.84
CA GLU A 156 8.00 18.16 1.83
C GLU A 156 6.60 18.16 2.48
N ASN A 157 5.57 18.64 1.80
CA ASN A 157 4.20 18.68 2.34
C ASN A 157 3.71 17.28 2.80
N TYR A 158 4.18 16.21 2.16
CA TYR A 158 3.87 14.84 2.55
C TYR A 158 4.23 14.51 4.01
N LYS A 159 5.24 15.17 4.59
CA LYS A 159 5.65 14.99 6.00
C LYS A 159 4.62 15.46 7.02
N LYS A 160 3.61 16.21 6.59
CA LYS A 160 2.49 16.66 7.44
C LYS A 160 1.43 15.59 7.65
N TYR A 161 1.53 14.46 6.94
CA TYR A 161 0.55 13.39 6.90
C TYR A 161 1.16 12.06 7.32
N ASP A 162 0.37 11.26 8.03
CA ASP A 162 0.75 9.92 8.47
C ASP A 162 0.55 8.88 7.38
N GLY A 163 -0.33 9.15 6.42
CA GLY A 163 -0.59 8.33 5.26
C GLY A 163 -1.11 9.14 4.08
N ILE A 164 -0.87 8.64 2.88
CA ILE A 164 -1.25 9.26 1.61
C ILE A 164 -2.01 8.23 0.79
N ILE A 165 -3.10 8.64 0.16
CA ILE A 165 -3.81 7.82 -0.83
C ILE A 165 -3.62 8.45 -2.19
N ALA A 166 -2.97 7.74 -3.09
CA ALA A 166 -2.84 8.12 -4.49
C ALA A 166 -3.91 7.42 -5.33
N SER A 167 -4.38 8.09 -6.38
CA SER A 167 -5.47 7.61 -7.21
C SER A 167 -5.08 6.40 -8.06
N TYR A 168 -3.82 6.31 -8.52
CA TYR A 168 -3.32 5.21 -9.33
C TYR A 168 -1.85 4.94 -9.06
N HIS A 169 -1.38 3.81 -9.58
CA HIS A 169 -0.09 3.24 -9.30
C HIS A 169 1.07 4.24 -9.44
N ASP A 170 1.26 4.83 -10.62
CA ASP A 170 2.44 5.66 -10.88
C ASP A 170 2.37 7.02 -10.18
N GLN A 171 1.16 7.57 -9.94
CA GLN A 171 0.98 8.78 -9.15
C GLN A 171 1.55 8.63 -7.72
N GLY A 172 1.41 7.44 -7.13
CA GLY A 172 1.95 7.14 -5.80
C GLY A 172 3.37 6.62 -5.82
N LEU A 173 3.69 5.71 -6.73
CA LEU A 173 4.96 4.98 -6.69
C LEU A 173 6.15 5.74 -7.28
N ILE A 174 5.95 6.63 -8.24
CA ILE A 174 7.03 7.48 -8.75
C ILE A 174 7.62 8.35 -7.61
N PRO A 175 6.82 9.19 -6.92
CA PRO A 175 7.35 9.98 -5.81
C PRO A 175 7.83 9.11 -4.64
N PHE A 176 7.14 8.01 -4.34
CA PHE A 176 7.58 7.08 -3.31
C PHE A 176 8.99 6.56 -3.58
N LYS A 177 9.24 6.00 -4.75
CA LYS A 177 10.55 5.44 -5.11
C LYS A 177 11.64 6.49 -5.21
N THR A 178 11.31 7.69 -5.69
CA THR A 178 12.23 8.82 -5.73
C THR A 178 12.68 9.25 -4.33
N ILE A 179 11.75 9.33 -3.37
CA ILE A 179 12.04 9.75 -1.99
C ILE A 179 12.69 8.63 -1.17
N SER A 180 12.23 7.38 -1.35
CA SER A 180 12.71 6.24 -0.56
C SER A 180 14.07 5.70 -0.97
N PHE A 181 14.56 6.03 -2.17
CA PHE A 181 15.87 5.58 -2.70
C PHE A 181 16.11 4.06 -2.54
N GLY A 182 15.17 3.23 -2.94
CA GLY A 182 15.28 1.77 -2.85
C GLY A 182 15.15 1.17 -1.44
N LYS A 183 14.81 1.99 -0.43
CA LYS A 183 14.61 1.55 0.97
C LYS A 183 13.15 1.24 1.30
N GLY A 184 12.28 1.23 0.29
CA GLY A 184 10.87 1.00 0.43
C GLY A 184 10.52 -0.43 0.85
N VAL A 185 9.38 -0.57 1.50
CA VAL A 185 8.77 -1.84 1.90
C VAL A 185 7.33 -1.87 1.43
N ASN A 186 6.91 -2.97 0.86
CA ASN A 186 5.50 -3.24 0.60
C ASN A 186 4.89 -3.94 1.81
N PHE A 187 3.98 -3.27 2.49
CA PHE A 187 3.20 -3.77 3.62
C PHE A 187 1.79 -4.11 3.17
N THR A 188 1.27 -5.24 3.62
CA THR A 188 -0.09 -5.67 3.31
C THR A 188 -0.99 -5.40 4.51
N ALA A 189 -1.63 -4.24 4.52
CA ALA A 189 -2.54 -3.81 5.57
C ALA A 189 -3.88 -4.58 5.54
N GLY A 190 -4.53 -4.72 6.71
CA GLY A 190 -5.83 -5.38 6.84
C GLY A 190 -5.76 -6.90 6.93
N LEU A 191 -4.58 -7.54 6.79
CA LEU A 191 -4.41 -8.96 7.07
C LEU A 191 -4.50 -9.24 8.57
N PRO A 192 -5.08 -10.40 9.00
CA PRO A 192 -5.05 -10.83 10.40
C PRO A 192 -3.64 -11.22 10.86
N VAL A 193 -2.68 -11.26 9.94
CA VAL A 193 -1.28 -11.60 10.16
C VAL A 193 -0.39 -10.46 9.63
N VAL A 194 0.84 -10.37 10.13
CA VAL A 194 1.80 -9.37 9.63
C VAL A 194 2.49 -9.92 8.39
N ARG A 195 2.35 -9.22 7.27
CA ARG A 195 3.07 -9.56 6.04
C ARG A 195 3.74 -8.33 5.43
N THR A 196 5.03 -8.46 5.16
CA THR A 196 5.86 -7.48 4.46
C THR A 196 6.59 -8.10 3.28
N SER A 197 7.04 -7.27 2.36
CA SER A 197 7.97 -7.67 1.29
C SER A 197 8.83 -6.49 0.85
N PRO A 198 10.01 -6.74 0.27
CA PRO A 198 10.81 -5.67 -0.33
C PRO A 198 10.07 -5.02 -1.51
N ASP A 199 10.49 -3.80 -1.83
CA ASP A 199 9.98 -2.98 -2.95
C ASP A 199 10.84 -3.14 -4.22
N HIS A 200 11.19 -4.37 -4.58
CA HIS A 200 11.92 -4.67 -5.81
C HIS A 200 11.40 -5.94 -6.47
N GLY A 201 11.74 -6.11 -7.75
CA GLY A 201 11.42 -7.32 -8.52
C GLY A 201 12.40 -8.45 -8.27
N THR A 202 12.34 -9.46 -9.14
CA THR A 202 13.14 -10.70 -9.05
C THR A 202 14.63 -10.51 -9.31
N GLY A 203 15.06 -9.40 -9.96
CA GLY A 203 16.47 -9.06 -10.17
C GLY A 203 17.25 -10.09 -10.99
N PHE A 204 16.64 -10.71 -11.99
CA PHE A 204 17.30 -11.70 -12.83
C PHE A 204 18.56 -11.17 -13.53
N ASP A 205 18.56 -9.88 -13.87
CA ASP A 205 19.69 -9.18 -14.51
C ASP A 205 20.95 -9.12 -13.64
N ILE A 206 20.80 -9.18 -12.32
CA ILE A 206 21.90 -9.17 -11.35
C ILE A 206 22.11 -10.51 -10.64
N ALA A 207 21.33 -11.54 -10.99
CA ALA A 207 21.44 -12.87 -10.36
C ALA A 207 22.84 -13.46 -10.55
N GLY A 208 23.42 -13.98 -9.46
CA GLY A 208 24.75 -14.58 -9.46
C GLY A 208 25.93 -13.60 -9.50
N LYS A 209 25.68 -12.28 -9.62
CA LYS A 209 26.74 -11.25 -9.71
C LYS A 209 27.26 -10.76 -8.35
N GLY A 210 26.59 -11.10 -7.24
CA GLY A 210 27.00 -10.67 -5.91
C GLY A 210 26.85 -9.17 -5.63
N ILE A 211 26.03 -8.44 -6.42
CA ILE A 211 25.84 -6.99 -6.35
C ILE A 211 24.45 -6.57 -5.87
N ALA A 212 23.62 -7.53 -5.44
CA ALA A 212 22.27 -7.23 -4.97
C ALA A 212 22.30 -6.40 -3.69
N ASP A 213 21.51 -5.31 -3.66
CA ASP A 213 21.30 -4.52 -2.45
C ASP A 213 20.20 -5.18 -1.59
N HIS A 214 20.56 -5.59 -0.38
CA HIS A 214 19.65 -6.23 0.57
C HIS A 214 18.84 -5.24 1.42
N THR A 215 19.04 -3.93 1.27
CA THR A 215 18.48 -2.89 2.16
C THR A 215 16.97 -2.97 2.26
N SER A 216 16.26 -3.05 1.12
CA SER A 216 14.79 -3.15 1.12
C SER A 216 14.29 -4.43 1.81
N PHE A 217 15.00 -5.56 1.63
CA PHE A 217 14.64 -6.82 2.30
C PHE A 217 14.85 -6.74 3.82
N THR A 218 15.97 -6.17 4.25
CA THR A 218 16.25 -5.91 5.68
C THR A 218 15.20 -5.00 6.29
N ASN A 219 14.82 -3.94 5.57
CA ASN A 219 13.74 -3.04 6.01
C ASN A 219 12.39 -3.76 6.10
N ALA A 220 12.10 -4.68 5.18
CA ALA A 220 10.87 -5.49 5.24
C ALA A 220 10.83 -6.37 6.51
N ILE A 221 11.95 -6.98 6.90
CA ILE A 221 12.07 -7.74 8.15
C ILE A 221 11.83 -6.81 9.36
N ASN A 222 12.54 -5.70 9.41
CA ASN A 222 12.46 -4.76 10.54
C ASN A 222 11.06 -4.18 10.70
N LEU A 223 10.41 -3.78 9.60
CA LEU A 223 9.03 -3.29 9.63
C LEU A 223 8.07 -4.38 10.09
N GLY A 224 8.23 -5.61 9.61
CA GLY A 224 7.40 -6.74 10.03
C GLY A 224 7.47 -6.98 11.54
N LEU A 225 8.69 -6.98 12.10
CA LEU A 225 8.90 -7.11 13.54
C LEU A 225 8.32 -5.93 14.32
N GLN A 226 8.52 -4.70 13.83
CA GLN A 226 7.95 -3.50 14.45
C GLN A 226 6.41 -3.57 14.52
N VAL A 227 5.76 -3.88 13.41
CA VAL A 227 4.29 -3.98 13.35
C VAL A 227 3.79 -5.11 14.26
N PHE A 228 4.48 -6.25 14.28
CA PHE A 228 4.13 -7.35 15.18
C PHE A 228 4.20 -6.93 16.66
N LYS A 229 5.27 -6.26 17.06
CA LYS A 229 5.42 -5.73 18.42
C LYS A 229 4.32 -4.74 18.77
N LEU A 230 4.04 -3.78 17.89
CA LEU A 230 3.00 -2.76 18.10
C LEU A 230 1.59 -3.39 18.21
N ARG A 231 1.25 -4.36 17.37
CA ARG A 231 -0.04 -5.08 17.44
C ARG A 231 -0.24 -5.84 18.76
N ASN A 232 0.85 -6.32 19.35
CA ASN A 232 0.81 -7.15 20.55
C ASN A 232 1.22 -6.40 21.82
N ASN A 233 1.45 -5.07 21.75
CA ASN A 233 1.92 -4.22 22.86
C ASN A 233 3.20 -4.79 23.51
N LEU A 234 4.15 -5.25 22.69
CA LEU A 234 5.46 -5.76 23.12
C LEU A 234 6.52 -4.66 22.99
N ASP A 235 7.47 -4.63 23.92
CA ASP A 235 8.61 -3.71 23.91
C ASP A 235 9.67 -4.04 22.83
#